data_53ddf613c8afd8ab3b3b79ce9428e23f
#
_entry.id   53ddf613c8afd8ab3b3b79ce9428e23f
#
_cell.length_a   1.000
_cell.length_b   1.000
_cell.length_c   1.000
_cell.angle_alpha   90.00
_cell.angle_beta   90.00
_cell.angle_gamma   90.00
#
_symmetry.space_group_name_H-M   'P 1'
#
loop_
_entity.id
_entity.type
_entity.pdbx_description
1 polymer ?
#
loop_
_entity_poly.entity_id
_entity_poly.type
_entity_poly.pdbx_seq_one_letter_code
_entity_poly.pdbx_strand_id
1 'polypeptide(L)'
;MQAAAHLLESNRAEEYITEVESMRRLAKGRFANCMLTINLSAGYCKLKQYDKAAELLESVSNVKLSGDLELVHRLNLCLCYFYQKQTGRAMTLYESSQRIFNPYRNSKLYGGNIAVLDIYAAIGHKDYARAAKLLQTARSTWDNPRFLDDYCYLEKIIHQPQ
;
A
#
# COMPACT_ATOMS: atom_id res chain seq x y z
N MET A 1 -15.43 10.89 -6.50
CA MET A 1 -14.08 10.51 -5.98
C MET A 1 -13.74 11.20 -4.66
N GLN A 2 -13.80 12.54 -4.53
CA GLN A 2 -13.46 13.22 -3.25
C GLN A 2 -14.37 12.80 -2.08
N ALA A 3 -15.68 12.65 -2.29
CA ALA A 3 -16.60 12.18 -1.25
C ALA A 3 -16.26 10.76 -0.78
N ALA A 4 -15.93 9.85 -1.70
CA ALA A 4 -15.53 8.49 -1.35
C ALA A 4 -14.19 8.45 -0.56
N ALA A 5 -13.20 9.27 -0.91
CA ALA A 5 -11.94 9.33 -0.18
C ALA A 5 -12.15 9.69 1.31
N HIS A 6 -13.08 10.59 1.60
CA HIS A 6 -13.42 10.96 2.98
C HIS A 6 -13.94 9.77 3.81
N LEU A 7 -14.59 8.78 3.18
CA LEU A 7 -15.06 7.57 3.89
C LEU A 7 -13.91 6.72 4.41
N LEU A 8 -12.80 6.61 3.65
CA LEU A 8 -11.59 5.91 4.12
C LEU A 8 -10.92 6.63 5.30
N GLU A 9 -10.85 7.96 5.23
CA GLU A 9 -10.31 8.79 6.32
C GLU A 9 -11.16 8.70 7.58
N SER A 10 -12.49 8.61 7.43
CA SER A 10 -13.46 8.49 8.52
C SER A 10 -13.62 7.06 9.04
N ASN A 11 -12.74 6.12 8.66
CA ASN A 11 -12.78 4.71 9.05
C ASN A 11 -14.07 3.97 8.63
N ARG A 12 -14.73 4.42 7.53
CA ARG A 12 -15.95 3.85 6.96
C ARG A 12 -15.63 3.06 5.68
N ALA A 13 -14.70 2.09 5.80
CA ALA A 13 -14.15 1.38 4.66
C ALA A 13 -15.19 0.52 3.91
N GLU A 14 -16.17 -0.05 4.60
CA GLU A 14 -17.24 -0.85 3.96
C GLU A 14 -18.14 0.01 3.08
N GLU A 15 -18.48 1.20 3.53
CA GLU A 15 -19.27 2.15 2.76
C GLU A 15 -18.47 2.67 1.55
N TYR A 16 -17.18 2.93 1.76
CA TYR A 16 -16.27 3.27 0.65
C TYR A 16 -16.26 2.18 -0.43
N ILE A 17 -16.12 0.91 -0.03
CA ILE A 17 -16.13 -0.22 -0.96
C ILE A 17 -17.44 -0.26 -1.74
N THR A 18 -18.59 -0.13 -1.06
CA THR A 18 -19.91 -0.13 -1.69
C THR A 18 -20.06 1.00 -2.72
N GLU A 19 -19.60 2.19 -2.38
CA GLU A 19 -19.66 3.35 -3.27
C GLU A 19 -18.75 3.17 -4.50
N VAL A 20 -17.49 2.74 -4.30
CA VAL A 20 -16.55 2.50 -5.40
C VAL A 20 -17.01 1.36 -6.30
N GLU A 21 -17.59 0.29 -5.77
CA GLU A 21 -18.20 -0.78 -6.56
C GLU A 21 -19.36 -0.27 -7.41
N SER A 22 -20.22 0.60 -6.85
CA SER A 22 -21.29 1.21 -7.61
C SER A 22 -20.76 2.05 -8.77
N MET A 23 -19.75 2.89 -8.51
CA MET A 23 -19.08 3.67 -9.56
C MET A 23 -18.47 2.76 -10.63
N ARG A 24 -17.85 1.63 -10.24
CA ARG A 24 -17.22 0.69 -11.16
C ARG A 24 -18.22 0.01 -12.09
N ARG A 25 -19.43 -0.31 -11.61
CA ARG A 25 -20.50 -0.86 -12.44
C ARG A 25 -20.97 0.10 -13.52
N LEU A 26 -20.91 1.40 -13.24
CA LEU A 26 -21.33 2.45 -14.16
C LEU A 26 -20.19 2.96 -15.07
N ALA A 27 -18.95 2.62 -14.75
CA ALA A 27 -17.78 3.12 -15.45
C ALA A 27 -17.69 2.55 -16.86
N LYS A 28 -17.51 3.45 -17.83
CA LYS A 28 -17.26 3.09 -19.22
C LYS A 28 -15.78 3.25 -19.54
N GLY A 29 -15.21 2.21 -20.15
CA GLY A 29 -13.83 2.22 -20.60
C GLY A 29 -12.83 1.56 -19.63
N ARG A 30 -11.77 0.99 -20.22
CA ARG A 30 -10.76 0.18 -19.52
C ARG A 30 -10.00 0.97 -18.45
N PHE A 31 -9.65 2.22 -18.73
CA PHE A 31 -8.88 3.06 -17.82
C PHE A 31 -9.68 3.42 -16.56
N ALA A 32 -10.94 3.83 -16.73
CA ALA A 32 -11.82 4.16 -15.60
C ALA A 32 -12.05 2.93 -14.69
N ASN A 33 -12.30 1.77 -15.28
CA ASN A 33 -12.43 0.53 -14.52
C ASN A 33 -11.15 0.17 -13.78
N CYS A 34 -9.97 0.33 -14.39
CA CYS A 34 -8.68 0.09 -13.77
C CYS A 34 -8.46 1.01 -12.56
N MET A 35 -8.68 2.31 -12.72
CA MET A 35 -8.56 3.30 -11.64
C MET A 35 -9.48 2.96 -10.46
N LEU A 36 -10.74 2.62 -10.72
CA LEU A 36 -11.69 2.24 -9.68
C LEU A 36 -11.33 0.90 -9.01
N THR A 37 -10.75 -0.05 -9.76
CA THR A 37 -10.24 -1.31 -9.20
C THR A 37 -9.09 -1.05 -8.23
N ILE A 38 -8.15 -0.17 -8.57
CA ILE A 38 -7.05 0.22 -7.68
C ILE A 38 -7.59 0.94 -6.43
N ASN A 39 -8.57 1.82 -6.59
CA ASN A 39 -9.21 2.47 -5.44
C ASN A 39 -9.96 1.47 -4.56
N LEU A 40 -10.67 0.51 -5.15
CA LEU A 40 -11.36 -0.54 -4.42
C LEU A 40 -10.40 -1.36 -3.57
N SER A 41 -9.20 -1.68 -4.09
CA SER A 41 -8.18 -2.39 -3.32
C SER A 41 -7.76 -1.63 -2.06
N ALA A 42 -7.73 -0.30 -2.08
CA ALA A 42 -7.40 0.50 -0.89
C ALA A 42 -8.44 0.31 0.23
N GLY A 43 -9.73 0.17 -0.11
CA GLY A 43 -10.78 -0.16 0.84
C GLY A 43 -10.56 -1.53 1.50
N TYR A 44 -10.22 -2.55 0.70
CA TYR A 44 -9.92 -3.89 1.22
C TYR A 44 -8.63 -3.92 2.05
N CYS A 45 -7.60 -3.16 1.68
CA CYS A 45 -6.41 -2.99 2.52
C CYS A 45 -6.76 -2.39 3.89
N LYS A 46 -7.66 -1.39 3.93
CA LYS A 46 -8.12 -0.78 5.18
C LYS A 46 -8.85 -1.78 6.07
N LEU A 47 -9.59 -2.71 5.48
CA LEU A 47 -10.23 -3.84 6.20
C LEU A 47 -9.28 -5.01 6.49
N LYS A 48 -7.99 -4.88 6.16
CA LYS A 48 -6.97 -5.95 6.30
C LYS A 48 -7.30 -7.22 5.49
N GLN A 49 -8.14 -7.09 4.45
CA GLN A 49 -8.49 -8.16 3.50
C GLN A 49 -7.50 -8.16 2.33
N TYR A 50 -6.23 -8.45 2.67
CA TYR A 50 -5.11 -8.31 1.73
C TYR A 50 -5.19 -9.27 0.54
N ASP A 51 -5.84 -10.44 0.69
CA ASP A 51 -6.04 -11.39 -0.40
C ASP A 51 -6.91 -10.78 -1.50
N LYS A 52 -8.07 -10.23 -1.14
CA LYS A 52 -8.96 -9.56 -2.09
C LYS A 52 -8.33 -8.33 -2.72
N ALA A 53 -7.58 -7.56 -1.92
CA ALA A 53 -6.87 -6.40 -2.42
C ALA A 53 -5.81 -6.79 -3.45
N ALA A 54 -5.02 -7.84 -3.20
CA ALA A 54 -4.02 -8.34 -4.12
C ALA A 54 -4.65 -8.86 -5.42
N GLU A 55 -5.72 -9.67 -5.35
CA GLU A 55 -6.44 -10.16 -6.54
C GLU A 55 -6.91 -9.01 -7.44
N LEU A 56 -7.49 -7.96 -6.87
CA LEU A 56 -7.91 -6.78 -7.62
C LEU A 56 -6.73 -6.09 -8.29
N LEU A 57 -5.64 -5.87 -7.58
CA LEU A 57 -4.44 -5.22 -8.12
C LEU A 57 -3.77 -6.07 -9.20
N GLU A 58 -3.68 -7.38 -9.02
CA GLU A 58 -3.15 -8.30 -10.02
C GLU A 58 -3.99 -8.30 -11.30
N SER A 59 -5.31 -8.20 -11.18
CA SER A 59 -6.23 -8.17 -12.33
C SER A 59 -5.99 -7.00 -13.29
N VAL A 60 -5.37 -5.93 -12.83
CA VAL A 60 -5.05 -4.73 -13.61
C VAL A 60 -3.56 -4.56 -13.92
N SER A 61 -2.72 -5.50 -13.53
CA SER A 61 -1.25 -5.43 -13.72
C SER A 61 -0.82 -5.35 -15.19
N ASN A 62 -1.67 -5.84 -16.12
CA ASN A 62 -1.42 -5.77 -17.56
C ASN A 62 -1.83 -4.42 -18.20
N VAL A 63 -2.33 -3.48 -17.41
CA VAL A 63 -2.68 -2.15 -17.89
C VAL A 63 -1.48 -1.24 -17.75
N LYS A 64 -1.12 -0.53 -18.83
CA LYS A 64 -0.07 0.47 -18.75
C LYS A 64 -0.54 1.63 -17.89
N LEU A 65 -0.02 1.70 -16.68
CA LEU A 65 -0.26 2.76 -15.72
C LEU A 65 0.86 3.80 -15.79
N SER A 66 0.62 4.99 -15.26
CA SER A 66 1.63 6.05 -15.14
C SER A 66 1.33 6.97 -13.96
N GLY A 67 2.35 7.70 -13.51
CA GLY A 67 2.23 8.69 -12.44
C GLY A 67 1.72 8.09 -11.12
N ASP A 68 0.88 8.83 -10.44
CA ASP A 68 0.34 8.46 -9.13
C ASP A 68 -0.45 7.15 -9.15
N LEU A 69 -1.12 6.83 -10.26
CA LEU A 69 -1.90 5.59 -10.36
C LEU A 69 -0.98 4.36 -10.38
N GLU A 70 0.15 4.42 -11.09
CA GLU A 70 1.15 3.36 -11.08
C GLU A 70 1.81 3.24 -9.70
N LEU A 71 2.15 4.38 -9.09
CA LEU A 71 2.69 4.42 -7.74
C LEU A 71 1.76 3.72 -6.75
N VAL A 72 0.49 4.12 -6.68
CA VAL A 72 -0.49 3.57 -5.73
C VAL A 72 -0.73 2.08 -5.97
N HIS A 73 -0.82 1.66 -7.24
CA HIS A 73 -0.93 0.25 -7.59
C HIS A 73 0.23 -0.57 -7.01
N ARG A 74 1.47 -0.15 -7.24
CA ARG A 74 2.67 -0.88 -6.79
C ARG A 74 2.84 -0.82 -5.27
N LEU A 75 2.56 0.32 -4.64
CA LEU A 75 2.58 0.46 -3.19
C LEU A 75 1.63 -0.52 -2.52
N ASN A 76 0.37 -0.50 -2.92
CA ASN A 76 -0.65 -1.35 -2.32
C ASN A 76 -0.37 -2.83 -2.58
N LEU A 77 0.08 -3.21 -3.77
CA LEU A 77 0.41 -4.59 -4.09
C LEU A 77 1.63 -5.10 -3.30
N CYS A 78 2.68 -4.28 -3.14
CA CYS A 78 3.81 -4.62 -2.27
C CYS A 78 3.35 -4.85 -0.83
N LEU A 79 2.54 -3.94 -0.28
CA LEU A 79 2.01 -4.07 1.08
C LEU A 79 1.18 -5.35 1.24
N CYS A 80 0.29 -5.64 0.28
CA CYS A 80 -0.50 -6.86 0.31
C CYS A 80 0.41 -8.10 0.39
N TYR A 81 1.44 -8.19 -0.44
CA TYR A 81 2.34 -9.33 -0.42
C TYR A 81 3.14 -9.45 0.89
N PHE A 82 3.59 -8.32 1.47
CA PHE A 82 4.25 -8.35 2.78
C PHE A 82 3.31 -8.85 3.87
N TYR A 83 2.08 -8.34 3.94
CA TYR A 83 1.11 -8.79 4.94
C TYR A 83 0.67 -10.25 4.75
N GLN A 84 0.65 -10.76 3.52
CA GLN A 84 0.41 -12.17 3.20
C GLN A 84 1.63 -13.08 3.44
N LYS A 85 2.75 -12.51 3.94
CA LYS A 85 4.03 -13.23 4.11
C LYS A 85 4.63 -13.79 2.80
N GLN A 86 4.21 -13.26 1.66
CA GLN A 86 4.77 -13.58 0.34
C GLN A 86 6.04 -12.76 0.08
N THR A 87 7.03 -12.86 0.98
CA THR A 87 8.22 -12.00 1.02
C THR A 87 8.97 -11.97 -0.31
N GLY A 88 9.13 -13.11 -0.98
CA GLY A 88 9.82 -13.17 -2.27
C GLY A 88 9.14 -12.31 -3.35
N ARG A 89 7.81 -12.42 -3.49
CA ARG A 89 7.04 -11.61 -4.44
C ARG A 89 7.09 -10.12 -4.08
N ALA A 90 6.95 -9.82 -2.79
CA ALA A 90 7.01 -8.45 -2.28
C ALA A 90 8.36 -7.81 -2.58
N MET A 91 9.47 -8.50 -2.32
CA MET A 91 10.82 -8.02 -2.57
C MET A 91 11.08 -7.77 -4.06
N THR A 92 10.73 -8.73 -4.92
CA THR A 92 10.87 -8.58 -6.38
C THR A 92 10.11 -7.35 -6.88
N LEU A 93 8.87 -7.15 -6.43
CA LEU A 93 8.05 -6.01 -6.82
C LEU A 93 8.62 -4.71 -6.25
N TYR A 94 9.04 -4.69 -5.00
CA TYR A 94 9.65 -3.54 -4.34
C TYR A 94 10.92 -3.09 -5.08
N GLU A 95 11.84 -4.00 -5.36
CA GLU A 95 13.11 -3.71 -6.04
C GLU A 95 12.88 -3.17 -7.46
N SER A 96 12.00 -3.81 -8.23
CA SER A 96 11.65 -3.37 -9.58
C SER A 96 10.91 -2.03 -9.61
N SER A 97 10.34 -1.59 -8.49
CA SER A 97 9.55 -0.36 -8.37
C SER A 97 10.34 0.86 -7.87
N GLN A 98 11.64 0.73 -7.57
CA GLN A 98 12.42 1.82 -6.99
C GLN A 98 12.42 3.11 -7.84
N ARG A 99 12.46 2.98 -9.18
CA ARG A 99 12.39 4.15 -10.08
C ARG A 99 11.06 4.91 -9.96
N ILE A 100 9.98 4.20 -9.59
CA ILE A 100 8.65 4.77 -9.40
C ILE A 100 8.54 5.39 -8.00
N PHE A 101 9.10 4.73 -6.97
CA PHE A 101 9.01 5.20 -5.59
C PHE A 101 9.91 6.41 -5.31
N ASN A 102 11.11 6.46 -5.87
CA ASN A 102 12.11 7.47 -5.55
C ASN A 102 11.63 8.92 -5.66
N PRO A 103 10.89 9.35 -6.70
CA PRO A 103 10.39 10.72 -6.79
C PRO A 103 9.40 11.10 -5.68
N TYR A 104 8.76 10.12 -5.04
CA TYR A 104 7.69 10.33 -4.06
C TYR A 104 8.12 10.12 -2.60
N ARG A 105 9.40 9.81 -2.34
CA ARG A 105 9.90 9.54 -0.97
C ARG A 105 9.66 10.69 0.01
N ASN A 106 9.71 11.93 -0.48
CA ASN A 106 9.45 13.12 0.33
C ASN A 106 8.01 13.66 0.16
N SER A 107 7.15 12.94 -0.54
CA SER A 107 5.75 13.33 -0.72
C SER A 107 4.97 13.23 0.58
N LYS A 108 4.24 14.28 0.94
CA LYS A 108 3.34 14.28 2.11
C LYS A 108 2.26 13.20 2.03
N LEU A 109 1.87 12.81 0.80
CA LEU A 109 0.82 11.81 0.57
C LEU A 109 1.37 10.38 0.62
N TYR A 110 2.54 10.13 0.04
CA TYR A 110 3.03 8.78 -0.24
C TYR A 110 4.30 8.41 0.51
N GLY A 111 5.09 9.39 0.97
CA GLY A 111 6.39 9.15 1.59
C GLY A 111 6.33 8.22 2.80
N GLY A 112 5.32 8.37 3.66
CA GLY A 112 5.13 7.48 4.80
C GLY A 112 4.85 6.02 4.40
N ASN A 113 4.05 5.80 3.35
CA ASN A 113 3.80 4.45 2.83
C ASN A 113 5.08 3.83 2.24
N ILE A 114 5.91 4.63 1.54
CA ILE A 114 7.19 4.17 1.01
C ILE A 114 8.15 3.85 2.16
N ALA A 115 8.18 4.66 3.22
CA ALA A 115 9.00 4.39 4.40
C ALA A 115 8.61 3.08 5.08
N VAL A 116 7.32 2.76 5.18
CA VAL A 116 6.85 1.45 5.66
C VAL A 116 7.36 0.31 4.78
N LEU A 117 7.31 0.44 3.45
CA LEU A 117 7.87 -0.55 2.54
C LEU A 117 9.40 -0.71 2.67
N ASP A 118 10.13 0.38 2.89
CA ASP A 118 11.58 0.34 3.12
C ASP A 118 11.94 -0.48 4.37
N ILE A 119 11.12 -0.38 5.42
CA ILE A 119 11.30 -1.18 6.65
C ILE A 119 11.01 -2.65 6.36
N TYR A 120 9.91 -2.97 5.65
CA TYR A 120 9.62 -4.35 5.23
C TYR A 120 10.73 -4.94 4.37
N ALA A 121 11.30 -4.16 3.46
CA ALA A 121 12.41 -4.61 2.62
C ALA A 121 13.66 -4.91 3.44
N ALA A 122 13.99 -4.08 4.44
CA ALA A 122 15.11 -4.35 5.35
C ALA A 122 14.88 -5.65 6.14
N ILE A 123 13.65 -5.90 6.60
CA ILE A 123 13.26 -7.17 7.25
C ILE A 123 13.40 -8.34 6.28
N GLY A 124 12.95 -8.18 5.02
CA GLY A 124 13.07 -9.19 3.97
C GLY A 124 14.54 -9.59 3.69
N HIS A 125 15.45 -8.64 3.80
CA HIS A 125 16.91 -8.88 3.74
C HIS A 125 17.50 -9.38 5.07
N LYS A 126 16.71 -9.60 6.12
CA LYS A 126 17.13 -9.96 7.49
C LYS A 126 18.05 -8.93 8.14
N ASP A 127 18.04 -7.68 7.65
CA ASP A 127 18.79 -6.56 8.22
C ASP A 127 17.92 -5.85 9.28
N TYR A 128 17.75 -6.50 10.42
CA TYR A 128 16.91 -6.01 11.51
C TYR A 128 17.46 -4.73 12.15
N ALA A 129 18.79 -4.54 12.14
CA ALA A 129 19.41 -3.31 12.66
C ALA A 129 19.02 -2.10 11.78
N ARG A 130 19.08 -2.26 10.46
CA ARG A 130 18.62 -1.25 9.51
C ARG A 130 17.12 -1.03 9.63
N ALA A 131 16.33 -2.09 9.75
CA ALA A 131 14.87 -1.99 9.91
C ALA A 131 14.50 -1.17 11.15
N ALA A 132 15.16 -1.40 12.29
CA ALA A 132 14.92 -0.63 13.52
C ALA A 132 15.24 0.87 13.33
N LYS A 133 16.36 1.20 12.69
CA LYS A 133 16.74 2.58 12.39
C LYS A 133 15.75 3.27 11.45
N LEU A 134 15.31 2.56 10.41
CA LEU A 134 14.30 3.07 9.48
C LEU A 134 12.96 3.30 10.17
N LEU A 135 12.54 2.39 11.07
CA LEU A 135 11.31 2.53 11.85
C LEU A 135 11.36 3.77 12.76
N GLN A 136 12.48 3.99 13.45
CA GLN A 136 12.67 5.18 14.27
C GLN A 136 12.56 6.47 13.44
N THR A 137 13.22 6.50 12.29
CA THR A 137 13.16 7.64 11.35
C THR A 137 11.75 7.85 10.81
N ALA A 138 11.05 6.77 10.43
CA ALA A 138 9.69 6.84 9.92
C ALA A 138 8.72 7.41 10.96
N ARG A 139 8.81 6.98 12.21
CA ARG A 139 7.98 7.50 13.31
C ARG A 139 8.18 8.99 13.55
N SER A 140 9.41 9.50 13.45
CA SER A 140 9.70 10.93 13.65
C SER A 140 9.32 11.79 12.45
N THR A 141 9.41 11.25 11.23
CA THR A 141 9.14 12.00 9.98
C THR A 141 7.67 11.96 9.59
N TRP A 142 7.03 10.81 9.80
CA TRP A 142 5.65 10.52 9.41
C TRP A 142 4.79 10.22 10.64
N ASP A 143 4.76 11.17 11.59
CA ASP A 143 3.94 11.09 12.81
C ASP A 143 2.45 11.29 12.46
N ASN A 144 1.84 10.22 11.96
CA ASN A 144 0.45 10.21 11.57
C ASN A 144 -0.24 8.94 12.11
N PRO A 145 -1.38 9.07 12.80
CA PRO A 145 -2.11 7.94 13.38
C PRO A 145 -2.40 6.79 12.43
N ARG A 146 -2.50 7.08 11.12
CA ARG A 146 -2.77 6.05 10.10
C ARG A 146 -1.68 4.97 9.99
N PHE A 147 -0.44 5.27 10.44
CA PHE A 147 0.70 4.36 10.39
C PHE A 147 0.95 3.62 11.71
N LEU A 148 0.21 3.93 12.78
CA LEU A 148 0.43 3.33 14.10
C LEU A 148 0.37 1.81 14.08
N ASP A 149 -0.65 1.24 13.41
CA ASP A 149 -0.80 -0.21 13.29
C ASP A 149 0.40 -0.84 12.57
N ASP A 150 0.85 -0.21 11.45
CA ASP A 150 2.02 -0.67 10.70
C ASP A 150 3.28 -0.62 11.56
N TYR A 151 3.52 0.50 12.25
CA TYR A 151 4.70 0.66 13.11
C TYR A 151 4.72 -0.33 14.27
N CYS A 152 3.59 -0.56 14.93
CA CYS A 152 3.48 -1.55 15.99
C CYS A 152 3.71 -2.98 15.49
N TYR A 153 3.21 -3.30 14.30
CA TYR A 153 3.41 -4.61 13.68
C TYR A 153 4.88 -4.83 13.29
N LEU A 154 5.50 -3.85 12.66
CA LEU A 154 6.91 -3.89 12.24
C LEU A 154 7.86 -4.00 13.45
N GLU A 155 7.58 -3.27 14.53
CA GLU A 155 8.34 -3.33 15.77
C GLU A 155 8.34 -4.75 16.37
N LYS A 156 7.18 -5.41 16.39
CA LYS A 156 7.07 -6.81 16.84
C LYS A 156 7.94 -7.75 16.01
N ILE A 157 7.94 -7.61 14.68
CA ILE A 157 8.75 -8.44 13.79
C ILE A 157 10.25 -8.19 14.01
N ILE A 158 10.66 -6.93 14.19
CA ILE A 158 12.06 -6.55 14.39
C ILE A 158 12.61 -7.13 15.69
N HIS A 159 11.83 -7.12 16.76
CA HIS A 159 12.25 -7.62 18.06
C HIS A 159 12.03 -9.12 18.29
N GLN A 160 11.24 -9.76 17.45
CA GLN A 160 11.00 -11.22 17.48
C GLN A 160 11.18 -11.80 16.07
N PRO A 161 12.42 -11.79 15.53
CA PRO A 161 12.68 -12.35 14.22
C PRO A 161 12.40 -13.85 14.22
N GLN A 162 11.54 -14.28 13.29
CA GLN A 162 11.21 -15.70 13.07
C GLN A 162 12.31 -16.42 12.34
#